data_5181132a421a16ec1e2cbc5746328481
#
_entry.id   5181132a421a16ec1e2cbc5746328481
#
_cell.length_a   1.000
_cell.length_b   1.000
_cell.length_c   1.000
_cell.angle_alpha   90.00
_cell.angle_beta   90.00
_cell.angle_gamma   90.00
#
_symmetry.space_group_name_H-M   'P 1'
#
loop_
_entity.id
_entity.type
_entity.pdbx_description
1 polymer ?
#
loop_
_entity_poly.entity_id
_entity_poly.type
_entity_poly.pdbx_seq_one_letter_code
_entity_poly.pdbx_strand_id
1 'polypeptide(L)'
;MWAVARETTRFGFEAKIEMMRNVYVNAYGHLMGIDYAHWSRYAFSVWPKCDTLLNNLRESFNSKIIDARDKSILTMCEMIRRYLMKRIPRNKDTMLKSSPICPKIQDKLKVNKEATRDCTFTWSVGLKFEVHCKGKQFVIDLEKHSCACYRWDIIGIPCMHAVSVIA
;
A
#
# COMPACT_ATOMS: atom_id res chain seq x y z
N MET A 1 6.63 -2.58 -16.90
CA MET A 1 5.64 -3.37 -16.12
C MET A 1 5.41 -2.81 -14.71
N TRP A 2 6.40 -2.76 -13.80
CA TRP A 2 6.22 -2.27 -12.42
C TRP A 2 5.70 -0.84 -12.30
N ALA A 3 6.07 0.06 -13.20
CA ALA A 3 5.58 1.44 -13.20
C ALA A 3 4.08 1.53 -13.48
N VAL A 4 3.54 0.63 -14.32
CA VAL A 4 2.10 0.52 -14.62
C VAL A 4 1.37 -0.06 -13.40
N ALA A 5 1.83 -1.19 -12.86
CA ALA A 5 1.19 -1.88 -11.75
C ALA A 5 1.10 -1.04 -10.46
N ARG A 6 2.05 -0.12 -10.25
CA ARG A 6 2.11 0.75 -9.06
C ARG A 6 1.24 2.00 -9.15
N GLU A 7 0.67 2.30 -10.32
CA GLU A 7 -0.24 3.43 -10.43
C GLU A 7 -1.51 3.22 -9.61
N THR A 8 -1.95 4.30 -9.00
CA THR A 8 -3.14 4.30 -8.15
C THR A 8 -4.32 5.03 -8.78
N THR A 9 -4.08 5.84 -9.81
CA THR A 9 -5.11 6.55 -10.55
C THR A 9 -5.36 5.90 -11.90
N ARG A 10 -6.61 5.85 -12.34
CA ARG A 10 -6.99 5.33 -13.65
C ARG A 10 -6.26 6.04 -14.79
N PHE A 11 -6.23 7.35 -14.76
CA PHE A 11 -5.55 8.16 -15.78
C PHE A 11 -4.04 7.85 -15.85
N GLY A 12 -3.35 7.76 -14.70
CA GLY A 12 -1.94 7.40 -14.65
C GLY A 12 -1.67 5.98 -15.15
N PHE A 13 -2.58 5.05 -14.88
CA PHE A 13 -2.51 3.69 -15.39
C PHE A 13 -2.66 3.66 -16.91
N GLU A 14 -3.71 4.30 -17.46
CA GLU A 14 -3.98 4.34 -18.90
C GLU A 14 -2.80 4.96 -19.68
N ALA A 15 -2.24 6.06 -19.20
CA ALA A 15 -1.07 6.67 -19.83
C ALA A 15 0.16 5.74 -19.85
N LYS A 16 0.43 5.03 -18.74
CA LYS A 16 1.60 4.14 -18.66
C LYS A 16 1.41 2.82 -19.39
N ILE A 17 0.19 2.30 -19.44
CA ILE A 17 -0.10 1.07 -20.19
C ILE A 17 0.04 1.30 -21.69
N GLU A 18 -0.34 2.48 -22.17
CA GLU A 18 -0.17 2.85 -23.59
C GLU A 18 1.31 3.02 -23.95
N MET A 19 2.10 3.64 -23.07
CA MET A 19 3.57 3.66 -23.25
C MET A 19 4.17 2.25 -23.32
N MET A 20 3.69 1.33 -22.48
CA MET A 20 4.16 -0.06 -22.49
C MET A 20 3.75 -0.79 -23.76
N ARG A 21 2.54 -0.55 -24.27
CA ARG A 21 2.05 -1.09 -25.55
C ARG A 21 3.01 -0.78 -26.70
N ASN A 22 3.49 0.48 -26.77
CA ASN A 22 4.38 0.93 -27.84
C ASN A 22 5.78 0.31 -27.78
N VAL A 23 6.23 -0.13 -26.58
CA VAL A 23 7.58 -0.68 -26.38
C VAL A 23 7.60 -2.20 -26.28
N TYR A 24 6.58 -2.81 -25.65
CA TYR A 24 6.52 -4.23 -25.30
C TYR A 24 5.16 -4.85 -25.65
N VAL A 25 4.88 -4.99 -26.96
CA VAL A 25 3.58 -5.48 -27.48
C VAL A 25 3.17 -6.84 -26.88
N ASN A 26 4.10 -7.78 -26.78
CA ASN A 26 3.81 -9.13 -26.26
C ASN A 26 3.46 -9.10 -24.76
N ALA A 27 4.18 -8.29 -23.96
CA ALA A 27 3.90 -8.11 -22.54
C ALA A 27 2.55 -7.41 -22.31
N TYR A 28 2.23 -6.43 -23.17
CA TYR A 28 0.93 -5.78 -23.16
C TYR A 28 -0.20 -6.79 -23.43
N GLY A 29 -0.11 -7.59 -24.50
CA GLY A 29 -1.10 -8.61 -24.83
C GLY A 29 -1.33 -9.61 -23.71
N HIS A 30 -0.26 -10.08 -23.05
CA HIS A 30 -0.37 -10.98 -21.91
C HIS A 30 -1.09 -10.34 -20.71
N LEU A 31 -0.76 -9.10 -20.37
CA LEU A 31 -1.35 -8.38 -19.23
C LEU A 31 -2.82 -8.01 -19.46
N MET A 32 -3.22 -7.75 -20.71
CA MET A 32 -4.61 -7.47 -21.06
C MET A 32 -5.53 -8.67 -20.87
N GLY A 33 -5.00 -9.88 -20.90
CA GLY A 33 -5.74 -11.12 -20.61
C GLY A 33 -5.96 -11.38 -19.11
N ILE A 34 -5.36 -10.58 -18.24
CA ILE A 34 -5.46 -10.75 -16.78
C ILE A 34 -6.28 -9.60 -16.20
N ASP A 35 -7.25 -9.89 -15.32
CA ASP A 35 -8.03 -8.87 -14.65
C ASP A 35 -7.11 -7.91 -13.87
N TYR A 36 -7.30 -6.61 -14.07
CA TYR A 36 -6.52 -5.54 -13.45
C TYR A 36 -6.53 -5.58 -11.91
N ALA A 37 -7.61 -6.10 -11.33
CA ALA A 37 -7.75 -6.28 -9.88
C ALA A 37 -6.67 -7.20 -9.28
N HIS A 38 -6.03 -8.05 -10.07
CA HIS A 38 -5.00 -8.97 -9.60
C HIS A 38 -3.57 -8.41 -9.65
N TRP A 39 -3.31 -7.38 -10.46
CA TRP A 39 -1.95 -6.92 -10.68
C TRP A 39 -1.75 -5.40 -10.71
N SER A 40 -2.81 -4.59 -10.68
CA SER A 40 -2.70 -3.13 -10.72
C SER A 40 -3.41 -2.46 -9.55
N ARG A 41 -2.68 -1.58 -8.86
CA ARG A 41 -3.17 -0.91 -7.66
C ARG A 41 -4.39 -0.03 -7.90
N TYR A 42 -4.56 0.56 -9.09
CA TYR A 42 -5.72 1.39 -9.37
C TYR A 42 -7.04 0.60 -9.31
N ALA A 43 -6.98 -0.71 -9.57
CA ALA A 43 -8.13 -1.60 -9.56
C ALA A 43 -8.23 -2.45 -8.27
N PHE A 44 -7.31 -2.27 -7.30
CA PHE A 44 -7.35 -3.00 -6.03
C PHE A 44 -8.59 -2.65 -5.22
N SER A 45 -9.13 -3.65 -4.55
CA SER A 45 -10.17 -3.43 -3.55
C SER A 45 -9.64 -2.59 -2.39
N VAL A 46 -10.42 -1.62 -1.95
CA VAL A 46 -10.10 -0.77 -0.79
C VAL A 46 -10.38 -1.45 0.55
N TRP A 47 -11.11 -2.56 0.54
CA TRP A 47 -11.52 -3.25 1.75
C TRP A 47 -10.35 -3.81 2.59
N PRO A 48 -9.34 -4.51 2.01
CA PRO A 48 -8.26 -5.09 2.80
C PRO A 48 -7.22 -4.07 3.27
N LYS A 49 -7.33 -2.78 2.88
CA LYS A 49 -6.34 -1.73 3.19
C LYS A 49 -4.89 -2.17 2.93
N CYS A 50 -4.67 -2.81 1.78
CA CYS A 50 -3.39 -3.40 1.39
C CYS A 50 -3.01 -3.03 -0.04
N ASP A 51 -1.81 -2.47 -0.21
CA ASP A 51 -1.26 -2.09 -1.52
C ASP A 51 -0.18 -3.07 -2.03
N THR A 52 -0.12 -4.27 -1.44
CA THR A 52 0.93 -5.25 -1.73
C THR A 52 0.73 -5.89 -3.09
N LEU A 53 1.66 -5.64 -4.02
CA LEU A 53 1.72 -6.25 -5.36
C LEU A 53 2.47 -7.59 -5.38
N LEU A 54 3.24 -7.88 -4.32
CA LEU A 54 4.10 -9.04 -4.24
C LEU A 54 3.70 -9.95 -3.10
N ASN A 55 3.92 -11.24 -3.29
CA ASN A 55 3.65 -12.27 -2.30
C ASN A 55 4.74 -12.41 -1.22
N ASN A 56 5.41 -11.30 -0.89
CA ASN A 56 6.54 -11.28 0.04
C ASN A 56 6.20 -11.81 1.44
N LEU A 57 4.93 -11.68 1.87
CA LEU A 57 4.49 -12.20 3.18
C LEU A 57 4.52 -13.73 3.19
N ARG A 58 4.04 -14.37 2.11
CA ARG A 58 4.09 -15.82 1.96
C ARG A 58 5.53 -16.32 1.86
N GLU A 59 6.37 -15.66 1.07
CA GLU A 59 7.79 -15.99 0.93
C GLU A 59 8.54 -15.86 2.25
N SER A 60 8.30 -14.78 3.00
CA SER A 60 8.86 -14.58 4.33
C SER A 60 8.40 -15.65 5.32
N PHE A 61 7.13 -16.03 5.33
CA PHE A 61 6.65 -17.12 6.17
C PHE A 61 7.25 -18.46 5.74
N ASN A 62 7.23 -18.76 4.45
CA ASN A 62 7.81 -19.97 3.89
C ASN A 62 9.29 -20.14 4.29
N SER A 63 10.08 -19.06 4.21
CA SER A 63 11.49 -19.09 4.62
C SER A 63 11.67 -19.40 6.11
N LYS A 64 10.71 -19.04 6.96
CA LYS A 64 10.76 -19.29 8.41
C LYS A 64 10.37 -20.71 8.82
N ILE A 65 9.68 -21.43 7.96
CA ILE A 65 9.23 -22.80 8.22
C ILE A 65 10.00 -23.85 7.41
N ILE A 66 11.07 -23.46 6.71
CA ILE A 66 11.86 -24.39 5.88
C ILE A 66 12.30 -25.62 6.71
N ASP A 67 12.88 -25.38 7.90
CA ASP A 67 13.38 -26.44 8.77
C ASP A 67 12.27 -27.37 9.31
N ALA A 68 11.03 -26.90 9.27
CA ALA A 68 9.87 -27.66 9.73
C ALA A 68 9.23 -28.50 8.62
N ARG A 69 9.49 -28.20 7.33
CA ARG A 69 8.81 -28.87 6.21
C ARG A 69 9.13 -30.35 6.08
N ASP A 70 10.36 -30.73 6.42
CA ASP A 70 10.82 -32.12 6.31
C ASP A 70 10.43 -32.98 7.54
N LYS A 71 9.66 -32.42 8.46
CA LYS A 71 9.23 -33.12 9.68
C LYS A 71 7.82 -33.66 9.55
N SER A 72 7.47 -34.60 10.46
CA SER A 72 6.09 -35.07 10.56
C SER A 72 5.14 -33.90 10.82
N ILE A 73 3.88 -34.02 10.40
CA ILE A 73 2.87 -32.95 10.53
C ILE A 73 2.74 -32.41 11.96
N LEU A 74 2.79 -33.30 12.96
CA LEU A 74 2.72 -32.92 14.38
C LEU A 74 3.93 -32.11 14.80
N THR A 75 5.13 -32.52 14.40
CA THR A 75 6.38 -31.79 14.67
C THR A 75 6.41 -30.45 13.98
N MET A 76 5.97 -30.40 12.74
CA MET A 76 5.87 -29.15 11.97
C MET A 76 4.92 -28.16 12.67
N CYS A 77 3.73 -28.60 13.04
CA CYS A 77 2.76 -27.77 13.76
C CYS A 77 3.33 -27.25 15.09
N GLU A 78 4.02 -28.09 15.86
CA GLU A 78 4.64 -27.68 17.12
C GLU A 78 5.79 -26.68 16.91
N MET A 79 6.60 -26.84 15.89
CA MET A 79 7.65 -25.87 15.53
C MET A 79 7.04 -24.51 15.13
N ILE A 80 5.98 -24.51 14.33
CA ILE A 80 5.27 -23.28 13.95
C ILE A 80 4.65 -22.64 15.20
N ARG A 81 3.98 -23.42 16.05
CA ARG A 81 3.41 -22.92 17.30
C ARG A 81 4.47 -22.24 18.17
N ARG A 82 5.61 -22.88 18.39
CA ARG A 82 6.74 -22.33 19.19
C ARG A 82 7.29 -21.05 18.56
N TYR A 83 7.42 -21.01 17.25
CA TYR A 83 7.85 -19.80 16.54
C TYR A 83 6.89 -18.63 16.78
N LEU A 84 5.58 -18.85 16.66
CA LEU A 84 4.57 -17.83 16.90
C LEU A 84 4.54 -17.38 18.36
N MET A 85 4.62 -18.32 19.31
CA MET A 85 4.67 -18.04 20.75
C MET A 85 5.87 -17.18 21.17
N LYS A 86 7.00 -17.29 20.46
CA LYS A 86 8.17 -16.42 20.69
C LYS A 86 8.02 -15.07 20.00
N ARG A 87 7.45 -15.04 18.80
CA ARG A 87 7.36 -13.83 17.97
C ARG A 87 6.29 -12.86 18.45
N ILE A 88 5.13 -13.37 18.87
CA ILE A 88 4.01 -12.50 19.28
C ILE A 88 4.37 -11.63 20.50
N PRO A 89 4.87 -12.16 21.62
CA PRO A 89 5.27 -11.34 22.76
C PRO A 89 6.37 -10.34 22.41
N ARG A 90 7.41 -10.78 21.66
CA ARG A 90 8.48 -9.89 21.21
C ARG A 90 7.98 -8.70 20.40
N ASN A 91 7.06 -8.93 19.49
CA ASN A 91 6.46 -7.86 18.70
C ASN A 91 5.61 -6.94 19.58
N LYS A 92 4.85 -7.50 20.53
CA LYS A 92 4.05 -6.74 21.50
C LYS A 92 4.95 -5.84 22.37
N ASP A 93 6.05 -6.36 22.90
CA ASP A 93 7.01 -5.59 23.70
C ASP A 93 7.65 -4.44 22.89
N THR A 94 7.95 -4.71 21.63
CA THR A 94 8.47 -3.67 20.73
C THR A 94 7.44 -2.56 20.50
N MET A 95 6.17 -2.91 20.34
CA MET A 95 5.08 -1.94 20.18
C MET A 95 4.81 -1.15 21.46
N LEU A 96 4.87 -1.77 22.64
CA LEU A 96 4.65 -1.10 23.91
C LEU A 96 5.77 -0.08 24.25
N LYS A 97 6.99 -0.34 23.77
CA LYS A 97 8.14 0.56 23.93
C LYS A 97 8.18 1.70 22.89
N SER A 98 7.42 1.57 21.83
CA SER A 98 7.29 2.58 20.78
C SER A 98 6.05 3.45 20.98
N SER A 99 5.88 4.48 20.18
CA SER A 99 4.65 5.26 20.08
C SER A 99 3.43 4.34 19.77
N PRO A 100 2.19 4.79 20.03
CA PRO A 100 0.96 4.05 19.69
C PRO A 100 0.87 3.59 18.24
N ILE A 101 1.65 4.20 17.36
CA ILE A 101 1.71 3.90 15.93
C ILE A 101 2.96 3.05 15.63
N CYS A 102 2.77 1.96 14.88
CA CYS A 102 3.85 1.09 14.43
C CYS A 102 4.99 1.90 13.75
N PRO A 103 6.28 1.66 14.08
CA PRO A 103 7.43 2.40 13.53
C PRO A 103 7.43 2.53 12.00
N LYS A 104 7.11 1.45 11.27
CA LYS A 104 7.01 1.49 9.81
C LYS A 104 5.92 2.45 9.29
N ILE A 105 4.85 2.63 10.04
CA ILE A 105 3.80 3.58 9.68
C ILE A 105 4.25 5.01 9.98
N GLN A 106 4.95 5.21 11.09
CA GLN A 106 5.55 6.51 11.41
C GLN A 106 6.53 6.97 10.33
N ASP A 107 7.39 6.07 9.84
CA ASP A 107 8.33 6.38 8.76
C ASP A 107 7.59 6.76 7.47
N LYS A 108 6.51 6.03 7.11
CA LYS A 108 5.66 6.40 5.97
C LYS A 108 5.00 7.77 6.16
N LEU A 109 4.50 8.07 7.36
CA LEU A 109 3.90 9.37 7.66
C LEU A 109 4.92 10.50 7.62
N LYS A 110 6.16 10.29 8.10
CA LYS A 110 7.25 11.26 7.98
C LYS A 110 7.54 11.59 6.53
N VAL A 111 7.73 10.57 5.68
CA VAL A 111 7.95 10.75 4.24
C VAL A 111 6.78 11.50 3.59
N ASN A 112 5.53 11.15 3.93
CA ASN A 112 4.37 11.85 3.42
C ASN A 112 4.33 13.31 3.89
N LYS A 113 4.71 13.58 5.14
CA LYS A 113 4.80 14.94 5.71
C LYS A 113 5.87 15.78 5.01
N GLU A 114 7.04 15.23 4.75
CA GLU A 114 8.10 15.92 4.01
C GLU A 114 7.64 16.27 2.57
N ALA A 115 6.87 15.38 1.94
CA ALA A 115 6.34 15.59 0.59
C ALA A 115 5.19 16.61 0.51
N THR A 116 4.65 17.09 1.65
CA THR A 116 3.60 18.13 1.64
C THR A 116 4.10 19.53 1.28
N ARG A 117 5.40 19.75 1.29
CA ARG A 117 6.01 21.09 1.03
C ARG A 117 5.58 21.70 -0.31
N ASP A 118 5.31 20.85 -1.29
CA ASP A 118 4.89 21.27 -2.63
C ASP A 118 3.36 21.30 -2.79
N CYS A 119 2.61 21.14 -1.69
CA CYS A 119 1.16 21.06 -1.71
C CYS A 119 0.55 22.31 -1.06
N THR A 120 -0.43 22.91 -1.74
CA THR A 120 -1.29 23.95 -1.19
C THR A 120 -2.73 23.44 -1.15
N PHE A 121 -3.49 23.79 -0.13
CA PHE A 121 -4.87 23.33 0.00
C PHE A 121 -5.85 24.51 0.10
N THR A 122 -7.06 24.26 -0.38
CA THR A 122 -8.20 25.19 -0.29
C THR A 122 -9.36 24.43 0.36
N TRP A 123 -9.94 25.01 1.40
CA TRP A 123 -11.14 24.46 2.02
C TRP A 123 -12.36 24.64 1.09
N SER A 124 -13.20 23.62 1.01
CA SER A 124 -14.45 23.67 0.27
C SER A 124 -15.65 23.71 1.22
N VAL A 125 -16.28 22.58 1.50
CA VAL A 125 -17.46 22.47 2.35
C VAL A 125 -17.27 21.31 3.34
N GLY A 126 -17.60 21.53 4.62
CA GLY A 126 -17.50 20.50 5.65
C GLY A 126 -16.08 20.01 5.83
N LEU A 127 -15.85 18.72 5.69
CA LEU A 127 -14.53 18.09 5.79
C LEU A 127 -13.90 17.80 4.41
N LYS A 128 -14.30 18.55 3.38
CA LYS A 128 -13.75 18.41 2.01
C LYS A 128 -12.79 19.53 1.68
N PHE A 129 -11.70 19.15 1.04
CA PHE A 129 -10.61 20.05 0.64
C PHE A 129 -10.15 19.74 -0.77
N GLU A 130 -9.69 20.77 -1.47
CA GLU A 130 -8.97 20.64 -2.72
C GLU A 130 -7.49 20.91 -2.47
N VAL A 131 -6.62 20.02 -2.92
CA VAL A 131 -5.17 20.13 -2.79
C VAL A 131 -4.53 20.22 -4.15
N HIS A 132 -3.75 21.27 -4.34
CA HIS A 132 -2.90 21.45 -5.51
C HIS A 132 -1.49 20.98 -5.18
N CYS A 133 -0.98 20.02 -5.93
CA CYS A 133 0.34 19.44 -5.70
C CYS A 133 1.01 19.11 -7.05
N LYS A 134 2.16 19.74 -7.29
CA LYS A 134 2.96 19.52 -8.52
C LYS A 134 2.14 19.67 -9.82
N GLY A 135 1.32 20.71 -9.88
CA GLY A 135 0.48 21.02 -11.05
C GLY A 135 -0.74 20.11 -11.24
N LYS A 136 -1.07 19.29 -10.26
CA LYS A 136 -2.26 18.42 -10.24
C LYS A 136 -3.18 18.80 -9.08
N GLN A 137 -4.47 18.56 -9.27
CA GLN A 137 -5.52 18.81 -8.28
C GLN A 137 -6.05 17.49 -7.72
N PHE A 138 -6.27 17.45 -6.41
CA PHE A 138 -6.80 16.28 -5.72
C PHE A 138 -7.86 16.68 -4.72
N VAL A 139 -9.02 16.07 -4.79
CA VAL A 139 -10.09 16.24 -3.80
C VAL A 139 -9.85 15.28 -2.65
N ILE A 140 -9.99 15.81 -1.43
CA ILE A 140 -9.85 15.06 -0.18
C ILE A 140 -11.15 15.15 0.59
N ASP A 141 -11.60 14.02 1.09
CA ASP A 141 -12.73 13.91 2.00
C ASP A 141 -12.22 13.28 3.31
N LEU A 142 -12.08 14.12 4.34
CA LEU A 142 -11.58 13.66 5.65
C LEU A 142 -12.60 12.80 6.38
N GLU A 143 -13.89 12.98 6.16
CA GLU A 143 -14.95 12.18 6.76
C GLU A 143 -14.90 10.74 6.23
N LYS A 144 -14.72 10.58 4.92
CA LYS A 144 -14.61 9.27 4.25
C LYS A 144 -13.21 8.67 4.31
N HIS A 145 -12.23 9.40 4.85
CA HIS A 145 -10.81 9.02 4.80
C HIS A 145 -10.34 8.68 3.38
N SER A 146 -10.70 9.52 2.39
CA SER A 146 -10.45 9.28 0.98
C SER A 146 -9.72 10.44 0.31
N CYS A 147 -9.00 10.13 -0.77
CA CYS A 147 -8.31 11.09 -1.60
C CYS A 147 -8.40 10.70 -3.07
N ALA A 148 -8.63 11.65 -3.97
CA ALA A 148 -8.67 11.41 -5.42
C ALA A 148 -7.41 10.73 -5.99
N CYS A 149 -6.29 10.72 -5.26
CA CYS A 149 -5.11 9.95 -5.64
C CYS A 149 -5.23 8.44 -5.34
N TYR A 150 -6.28 8.00 -4.66
CA TYR A 150 -6.62 6.62 -4.32
C TYR A 150 -5.64 5.91 -3.36
N ARG A 151 -4.51 6.54 -3.00
CA ARG A 151 -3.51 5.91 -2.11
C ARG A 151 -4.01 5.73 -0.69
N TRP A 152 -4.71 6.73 -0.15
CA TRP A 152 -5.29 6.64 1.19
C TRP A 152 -6.35 5.55 1.26
N ASP A 153 -7.20 5.48 0.25
CA ASP A 153 -8.28 4.49 0.14
C ASP A 153 -7.73 3.05 0.16
N ILE A 154 -6.66 2.79 -0.60
CA ILE A 154 -6.05 1.45 -0.68
C ILE A 154 -5.28 1.09 0.59
N ILE A 155 -4.46 2.02 1.12
CA ILE A 155 -3.49 1.70 2.19
C ILE A 155 -4.10 1.90 3.58
N GLY A 156 -5.10 2.76 3.72
CA GLY A 156 -5.65 3.19 5.01
C GLY A 156 -4.76 4.18 5.78
N ILE A 157 -3.64 4.63 5.17
CA ILE A 157 -2.72 5.63 5.74
C ILE A 157 -2.86 6.91 4.93
N PRO A 158 -3.01 8.09 5.59
CA PRO A 158 -3.11 9.35 4.89
C PRO A 158 -1.96 9.54 3.90
N CYS A 159 -2.29 9.82 2.64
CA CYS A 159 -1.30 10.19 1.63
C CYS A 159 -0.78 11.62 1.87
N MET A 160 0.24 12.06 1.15
CA MET A 160 0.80 13.42 1.30
C MET A 160 -0.24 14.52 1.12
N HIS A 161 -1.22 14.35 0.22
CA HIS A 161 -2.30 15.31 0.02
C HIS A 161 -3.22 15.40 1.25
N ALA A 162 -3.58 14.27 1.86
CA ALA A 162 -4.37 14.25 3.09
C ALA A 162 -3.57 14.81 4.27
N VAL A 163 -2.28 14.48 4.38
CA VAL A 163 -1.40 15.01 5.43
C VAL A 163 -1.26 16.53 5.33
N SER A 164 -1.22 17.13 4.13
CA SER A 164 -1.13 18.59 3.97
C SER A 164 -2.35 19.34 4.52
N VAL A 165 -3.48 18.67 4.67
CA VAL A 165 -4.73 19.24 5.23
C VAL A 165 -4.86 18.96 6.72
N ILE A 166 -4.32 17.83 7.21
CA ILE A 166 -4.44 17.39 8.62
C ILE A 166 -3.36 18.03 9.50
N ALA A 167 -2.17 18.29 8.95
CA ALA A 167 -1.01 18.86 9.69
C ALA A 167 -1.10 20.36 9.81
#